data_b6420d7604a7d7dbee0fbb0f1feaccc5
#
_entry.id   b6420d7604a7d7dbee0fbb0f1feaccc5
#
_cell.length_a   1.000
_cell.length_b   1.000
_cell.length_c   1.000
_cell.angle_alpha   90.00
_cell.angle_beta   90.00
_cell.angle_gamma   90.00
#
_symmetry.space_group_name_H-M   'P 1'
#
loop_
_entity.id
_entity.type
_entity.pdbx_description
1 polymer ?
#
loop_
_entity_poly.entity_id
_entity_poly.type
_entity_poly.pdbx_seq_one_letter_code
_entity_poly.pdbx_strand_id
1 'polypeptide(L)'
;MHIVTGAAGFIGSAIVWKLNQLGVTDILVVDDLGHSEKWKNLVKLRFEDYIHKKDFLHLVVEKGEDPFGCESIIHMGACSSTTETDANYLMDNNYRYTQMVCRFAMNNSIKFINASSAATYGDGSLGFDDDLECIESLRPLNMYGYTKQLFDLWAHRAKLFDHIVSLKFFNVFGPNEYHKGDMMSVVRKAFDQINQTGKLKLFKSYRKEYEDGGQQRDFVYVKDVVDVVAWLVEHPDVSGLFNVGCGQARSWNELAKAVFRAMNKPVNVEYVDMPETLREKYQYFTQAQMRRLKDAGYAKPFTSLEDAAADYVQRHLMQADQYL
;
A
#
# COMPACT_ATOMS: atom_id res chain seq x y z
N MET A 1 -2.80 0.64 -23.72
CA MET A 1 -1.62 0.60 -22.81
C MET A 1 -2.01 0.98 -21.38
N HIS A 2 -1.39 0.36 -20.38
CA HIS A 2 -1.54 0.76 -18.96
C HIS A 2 -0.21 1.33 -18.45
N ILE A 3 -0.26 2.42 -17.70
CA ILE A 3 0.94 2.98 -17.05
C ILE A 3 0.90 2.64 -15.56
N VAL A 4 1.97 2.02 -15.05
CA VAL A 4 2.13 1.77 -13.62
C VAL A 4 3.30 2.57 -13.09
N THR A 5 3.05 3.57 -12.23
CA THR A 5 4.12 4.33 -11.58
C THR A 5 4.46 3.70 -10.22
N GLY A 6 5.71 3.82 -9.79
CA GLY A 6 6.20 3.06 -8.64
C GLY A 6 6.21 1.55 -8.91
N ALA A 7 6.34 1.18 -10.20
CA ALA A 7 6.18 -0.18 -10.68
C ALA A 7 7.26 -1.16 -10.17
N ALA A 8 8.44 -0.69 -9.82
CA ALA A 8 9.47 -1.51 -9.19
C ALA A 8 9.27 -1.63 -7.65
N GLY A 9 8.37 -0.85 -7.08
CA GLY A 9 8.01 -0.88 -5.66
C GLY A 9 7.21 -2.13 -5.29
N PHE A 10 6.90 -2.27 -4.01
CA PHE A 10 6.17 -3.40 -3.45
C PHE A 10 4.81 -3.64 -4.12
N ILE A 11 3.87 -2.69 -3.99
CA ILE A 11 2.52 -2.83 -4.53
C ILE A 11 2.54 -2.69 -6.06
N GLY A 12 3.34 -1.76 -6.61
CA GLY A 12 3.40 -1.52 -8.05
C GLY A 12 3.84 -2.75 -8.84
N SER A 13 4.88 -3.46 -8.38
CA SER A 13 5.34 -4.69 -9.05
C SER A 13 4.33 -5.83 -8.93
N ALA A 14 3.65 -5.93 -7.80
CA ALA A 14 2.58 -6.91 -7.62
C ALA A 14 1.37 -6.60 -8.55
N ILE A 15 1.09 -5.32 -8.86
CA ILE A 15 0.08 -4.92 -9.84
C ILE A 15 0.51 -5.36 -11.26
N VAL A 16 1.76 -5.09 -11.66
CA VAL A 16 2.27 -5.54 -12.97
C VAL A 16 2.19 -7.07 -13.06
N TRP A 17 2.59 -7.79 -12.00
CA TRP A 17 2.43 -9.24 -11.92
C TRP A 17 0.97 -9.66 -12.14
N LYS A 18 0.02 -9.03 -11.46
CA LYS A 18 -1.40 -9.36 -11.58
C LYS A 18 -1.93 -9.09 -12.98
N LEU A 19 -1.57 -7.98 -13.60
CA LEU A 19 -1.93 -7.68 -14.97
C LEU A 19 -1.35 -8.73 -15.95
N ASN A 20 -0.11 -9.18 -15.74
CA ASN A 20 0.49 -10.27 -16.51
C ASN A 20 -0.26 -11.60 -16.34
N GLN A 21 -0.78 -11.91 -15.14
CA GLN A 21 -1.62 -13.10 -14.93
C GLN A 21 -2.93 -13.03 -15.73
N LEU A 22 -3.45 -11.82 -15.97
CA LEU A 22 -4.62 -11.57 -16.81
C LEU A 22 -4.30 -11.49 -18.32
N GLY A 23 -3.03 -11.70 -18.69
CA GLY A 23 -2.59 -11.66 -20.10
C GLY A 23 -2.22 -10.27 -20.60
N VAL A 24 -2.29 -9.24 -19.74
CA VAL A 24 -1.94 -7.86 -20.12
C VAL A 24 -0.41 -7.69 -20.03
N THR A 25 0.21 -7.31 -21.13
CA THR A 25 1.66 -7.03 -21.23
C THR A 25 1.97 -5.66 -21.81
N ASP A 26 0.99 -4.99 -22.38
CA ASP A 26 1.07 -3.62 -22.88
C ASP A 26 1.08 -2.63 -21.70
N ILE A 27 2.20 -2.64 -20.97
CA ILE A 27 2.39 -1.91 -19.71
C ILE A 27 3.65 -1.05 -19.81
N LEU A 28 3.51 0.25 -19.54
CA LEU A 28 4.65 1.13 -19.34
C LEU A 28 4.96 1.20 -17.83
N VAL A 29 6.15 0.77 -17.43
CA VAL A 29 6.59 0.86 -16.04
C VAL A 29 7.35 2.15 -15.80
N VAL A 30 6.94 2.92 -14.79
CA VAL A 30 7.55 4.21 -14.43
C VAL A 30 8.06 4.14 -13.00
N ASP A 31 9.34 4.34 -12.79
CA ASP A 31 9.95 4.32 -11.45
C ASP A 31 11.25 5.14 -11.39
N ASP A 32 11.84 5.19 -10.20
CA ASP A 32 13.20 5.64 -9.91
C ASP A 32 13.92 4.48 -9.21
N LEU A 33 14.67 3.68 -9.94
CA LEU A 33 15.30 2.47 -9.39
C LEU A 33 16.36 2.79 -8.32
N GLY A 34 17.01 3.95 -8.42
CA GLY A 34 18.03 4.40 -7.48
C GLY A 34 19.12 3.35 -7.27
N HIS A 35 19.55 3.22 -6.01
CA HIS A 35 20.58 2.25 -5.59
C HIS A 35 20.00 1.04 -4.83
N SER A 36 18.66 0.91 -4.77
CA SER A 36 18.01 -0.17 -4.04
C SER A 36 17.88 -1.44 -4.90
N GLU A 37 17.62 -2.56 -4.25
CA GLU A 37 17.40 -3.87 -4.89
C GLU A 37 15.99 -4.03 -5.50
N LYS A 38 15.19 -2.96 -5.55
CA LYS A 38 13.79 -3.07 -6.01
C LYS A 38 13.64 -3.44 -7.49
N TRP A 39 14.69 -3.24 -8.31
CA TRP A 39 14.72 -3.72 -9.68
C TRP A 39 14.47 -5.24 -9.79
N LYS A 40 14.81 -6.01 -8.73
CA LYS A 40 14.57 -7.47 -8.69
C LYS A 40 13.08 -7.81 -8.76
N ASN A 41 12.21 -6.90 -8.31
CA ASN A 41 10.76 -7.07 -8.42
C ASN A 41 10.27 -7.08 -9.88
N LEU A 42 11.05 -6.55 -10.82
CA LEU A 42 10.69 -6.48 -12.24
C LEU A 42 11.20 -7.65 -13.08
N VAL A 43 12.17 -8.42 -12.58
CA VAL A 43 12.93 -9.40 -13.38
C VAL A 43 12.05 -10.44 -14.07
N LYS A 44 10.95 -10.86 -13.46
CA LYS A 44 10.04 -11.87 -14.02
C LYS A 44 8.83 -11.26 -14.73
N LEU A 45 8.69 -9.94 -14.70
CA LEU A 45 7.51 -9.28 -15.20
C LEU A 45 7.64 -8.96 -16.69
N ARG A 46 6.52 -8.96 -17.39
CA ARG A 46 6.41 -8.61 -18.81
C ARG A 46 5.81 -7.22 -18.92
N PHE A 47 6.52 -6.31 -19.54
CA PHE A 47 6.10 -4.94 -19.80
C PHE A 47 6.77 -4.44 -21.08
N GLU A 48 6.21 -3.42 -21.70
CA GLU A 48 6.67 -2.88 -22.99
C GLU A 48 7.95 -2.07 -22.81
N ASP A 49 7.99 -1.16 -21.85
CA ASP A 49 9.15 -0.30 -21.63
C ASP A 49 9.23 0.21 -20.17
N TYR A 50 10.41 0.73 -19.81
CA TYR A 50 10.69 1.40 -18.56
C TYR A 50 11.06 2.85 -18.83
N ILE A 51 10.40 3.77 -18.10
CA ILE A 51 10.74 5.20 -18.10
C ILE A 51 11.06 5.65 -16.67
N HIS A 52 12.14 6.42 -16.53
CA HIS A 52 12.46 7.05 -15.25
C HIS A 52 11.39 8.11 -14.88
N LYS A 53 10.99 8.19 -13.62
CA LYS A 53 9.90 9.06 -13.14
C LYS A 53 10.04 10.54 -13.56
N LYS A 54 11.27 11.06 -13.66
CA LYS A 54 11.51 12.46 -14.08
C LYS A 54 11.25 12.65 -15.57
N ASP A 55 11.66 11.68 -16.39
CA ASP A 55 11.44 11.72 -17.84
C ASP A 55 9.96 11.56 -18.16
N PHE A 56 9.26 10.68 -17.41
CA PHE A 56 7.81 10.57 -17.49
C PHE A 56 7.11 11.88 -17.13
N LEU A 57 7.52 12.54 -16.03
CA LEU A 57 6.95 13.82 -15.64
C LEU A 57 7.17 14.91 -16.70
N HIS A 58 8.35 14.93 -17.30
CA HIS A 58 8.69 15.84 -18.40
C HIS A 58 7.76 15.63 -19.60
N LEU A 59 7.53 14.39 -19.99
CA LEU A 59 6.56 14.05 -21.03
C LEU A 59 5.13 14.52 -20.70
N VAL A 60 4.68 14.27 -19.48
CA VAL A 60 3.35 14.66 -18.98
C VAL A 60 3.16 16.17 -18.98
N VAL A 61 4.19 16.93 -18.56
CA VAL A 61 4.11 18.39 -18.45
C VAL A 61 4.28 19.08 -19.81
N GLU A 62 5.23 18.63 -20.64
CA GLU A 62 5.54 19.31 -21.90
C GLU A 62 4.57 19.00 -23.03
N LYS A 63 4.17 17.73 -23.16
CA LYS A 63 3.31 17.35 -24.28
C LYS A 63 1.83 17.63 -23.99
N GLY A 64 1.41 17.46 -22.73
CA GLY A 64 0.02 17.63 -22.33
C GLY A 64 -0.97 16.64 -22.96
N GLU A 65 -0.60 16.05 -24.11
CA GLU A 65 -1.35 15.04 -24.84
C GLU A 65 -0.76 13.66 -24.58
N ASP A 66 -1.60 12.63 -24.57
CA ASP A 66 -1.17 11.24 -24.37
C ASP A 66 -0.49 10.68 -25.62
N PRO A 67 0.84 10.43 -25.60
CA PRO A 67 1.54 9.86 -26.75
C PRO A 67 1.43 8.35 -26.85
N PHE A 68 0.82 7.69 -25.85
CA PHE A 68 0.84 6.23 -25.68
C PHE A 68 -0.50 5.55 -25.95
N GLY A 69 -1.60 6.32 -26.02
CA GLY A 69 -2.95 5.75 -26.10
C GLY A 69 -3.33 5.01 -24.81
N CYS A 70 -3.17 5.68 -23.66
CA CYS A 70 -3.32 5.05 -22.37
C CYS A 70 -4.77 4.81 -21.99
N GLU A 71 -5.08 3.62 -21.51
CA GLU A 71 -6.38 3.28 -20.92
C GLU A 71 -6.42 3.61 -19.43
N SER A 72 -5.32 3.39 -18.71
CA SER A 72 -5.23 3.71 -17.29
C SER A 72 -3.84 4.11 -16.83
N ILE A 73 -3.80 4.96 -15.81
CA ILE A 73 -2.60 5.25 -15.01
C ILE A 73 -2.85 4.77 -13.58
N ILE A 74 -2.08 3.76 -13.18
CA ILE A 74 -2.10 3.19 -11.83
C ILE A 74 -0.93 3.79 -11.07
N HIS A 75 -1.22 4.82 -10.28
CA HIS A 75 -0.20 5.66 -9.63
C HIS A 75 0.11 5.18 -8.22
N MET A 76 1.11 4.30 -8.10
CA MET A 76 1.63 3.78 -6.83
C MET A 76 2.93 4.45 -6.40
N GLY A 77 3.50 5.30 -7.25
CA GLY A 77 4.78 5.98 -7.03
C GLY A 77 4.69 7.04 -5.93
N ALA A 78 5.40 6.81 -4.83
CA ALA A 78 5.55 7.77 -3.73
C ALA A 78 6.71 7.35 -2.82
N CYS A 79 7.27 8.28 -2.06
CA CYS A 79 8.02 7.95 -0.87
C CYS A 79 7.05 7.49 0.22
N SER A 80 7.10 6.21 0.59
CA SER A 80 6.19 5.61 1.59
C SER A 80 6.79 5.52 3.00
N SER A 81 7.98 6.13 3.21
CA SER A 81 8.61 6.17 4.53
C SER A 81 7.85 7.11 5.46
N THR A 82 7.31 6.56 6.54
CA THR A 82 6.65 7.36 7.60
C THR A 82 7.64 8.09 8.50
N THR A 83 8.94 7.80 8.36
CA THR A 83 10.05 8.40 9.09
C THR A 83 10.84 9.42 8.27
N GLU A 84 10.46 9.65 7.01
CA GLU A 84 11.07 10.71 6.20
C GLU A 84 10.79 12.09 6.80
N THR A 85 11.82 12.89 6.93
CA THR A 85 11.77 14.22 7.58
C THR A 85 11.89 15.37 6.60
N ASP A 86 12.36 15.13 5.36
CA ASP A 86 12.41 16.18 4.33
C ASP A 86 11.00 16.46 3.80
N ALA A 87 10.38 17.48 4.39
CA ALA A 87 9.02 17.88 4.03
C ALA A 87 8.93 18.40 2.58
N ASN A 88 9.94 19.11 2.09
CA ASN A 88 9.94 19.62 0.72
C ASN A 88 10.01 18.49 -0.30
N TYR A 89 10.91 17.53 -0.06
CA TYR A 89 10.98 16.32 -0.88
C TYR A 89 9.64 15.57 -0.91
N LEU A 90 9.02 15.36 0.24
CA LEU A 90 7.72 14.69 0.32
C LEU A 90 6.60 15.48 -0.39
N MET A 91 6.60 16.82 -0.27
CA MET A 91 5.63 17.67 -0.97
C MET A 91 5.79 17.58 -2.49
N ASP A 92 7.01 17.63 -2.98
CA ASP A 92 7.26 17.58 -4.42
C ASP A 92 6.99 16.17 -4.98
N ASN A 93 7.52 15.13 -4.30
CA ASN A 93 7.46 13.75 -4.78
C ASN A 93 6.08 13.09 -4.59
N ASN A 94 5.38 13.36 -3.48
CA ASN A 94 4.14 12.67 -3.16
C ASN A 94 2.88 13.50 -3.51
N TYR A 95 2.93 14.83 -3.34
CA TYR A 95 1.76 15.67 -3.57
C TYR A 95 1.77 16.30 -4.97
N ARG A 96 2.78 17.11 -5.29
CA ARG A 96 2.82 17.84 -6.58
C ARG A 96 2.94 16.90 -7.78
N TYR A 97 3.82 15.91 -7.68
CA TYR A 97 3.97 14.90 -8.73
C TYR A 97 2.62 14.18 -8.99
N THR A 98 1.94 13.72 -7.92
CA THR A 98 0.63 13.07 -8.05
C THR A 98 -0.41 13.98 -8.67
N GLN A 99 -0.44 15.28 -8.31
CA GLN A 99 -1.35 16.24 -8.92
C GLN A 99 -1.10 16.41 -10.42
N MET A 100 0.17 16.50 -10.85
CA MET A 100 0.52 16.67 -12.25
C MET A 100 0.11 15.45 -13.08
N VAL A 101 0.39 14.24 -12.60
CA VAL A 101 -0.01 13.00 -13.27
C VAL A 101 -1.55 12.85 -13.29
N CYS A 102 -2.24 13.21 -12.21
CA CYS A 102 -3.70 13.18 -12.16
C CYS A 102 -4.31 14.16 -13.16
N ARG A 103 -3.83 15.41 -13.25
CA ARG A 103 -4.30 16.39 -14.23
C ARG A 103 -4.09 15.91 -15.67
N PHE A 104 -2.93 15.32 -15.95
CA PHE A 104 -2.66 14.74 -17.26
C PHE A 104 -3.68 13.63 -17.59
N ALA A 105 -3.93 12.72 -16.66
CA ALA A 105 -4.93 11.66 -16.84
C ALA A 105 -6.32 12.24 -17.12
N MET A 106 -6.74 13.25 -16.34
CA MET A 106 -8.03 13.91 -16.52
C MET A 106 -8.16 14.63 -17.86
N ASN A 107 -7.13 15.36 -18.29
CA ASN A 107 -7.13 16.09 -19.55
C ASN A 107 -7.20 15.17 -20.77
N ASN A 108 -6.74 13.92 -20.62
CA ASN A 108 -6.72 12.93 -21.69
C ASN A 108 -7.80 11.82 -21.52
N SER A 109 -8.73 11.99 -20.59
CA SER A 109 -9.80 11.00 -20.30
C SER A 109 -9.25 9.61 -19.95
N ILE A 110 -8.09 9.55 -19.29
CA ILE A 110 -7.42 8.32 -18.87
C ILE A 110 -7.91 7.95 -17.47
N LYS A 111 -8.28 6.70 -17.23
CA LYS A 111 -8.60 6.18 -15.89
C LYS A 111 -7.43 6.38 -14.94
N PHE A 112 -7.64 7.06 -13.81
CA PHE A 112 -6.60 7.33 -12.82
C PHE A 112 -6.91 6.63 -11.50
N ILE A 113 -5.99 5.74 -11.07
CA ILE A 113 -6.08 5.00 -9.80
C ILE A 113 -4.88 5.40 -8.94
N ASN A 114 -5.12 6.07 -7.83
CA ASN A 114 -4.11 6.63 -6.94
C ASN A 114 -3.94 5.84 -5.64
N ALA A 115 -2.71 5.72 -5.18
CA ALA A 115 -2.39 5.21 -3.85
C ALA A 115 -2.48 6.31 -2.79
N SER A 116 -3.59 6.35 -2.04
CA SER A 116 -3.68 7.03 -0.76
C SER A 116 -3.24 6.09 0.38
N SER A 117 -3.56 6.40 1.63
CA SER A 117 -3.09 5.63 2.79
C SER A 117 -4.02 5.78 3.99
N ALA A 118 -4.16 4.72 4.79
CA ALA A 118 -4.78 4.78 6.11
C ALA A 118 -4.02 5.71 7.09
N ALA A 119 -2.77 6.10 6.79
CA ALA A 119 -2.04 7.12 7.55
C ALA A 119 -2.75 8.48 7.57
N THR A 120 -3.67 8.75 6.65
CA THR A 120 -4.50 9.96 6.63
C THR A 120 -5.46 10.03 7.82
N TYR A 121 -5.86 8.91 8.41
CA TYR A 121 -6.76 8.85 9.55
C TYR A 121 -6.12 9.29 10.89
N GLY A 122 -4.81 9.50 10.90
CA GLY A 122 -4.10 9.97 12.09
C GLY A 122 -4.11 8.95 13.22
N ASP A 123 -4.55 9.37 14.40
CA ASP A 123 -4.65 8.50 15.58
C ASP A 123 -5.88 7.56 15.59
N GLY A 124 -6.77 7.74 14.61
CA GLY A 124 -8.00 6.96 14.48
C GLY A 124 -9.14 7.42 15.40
N SER A 125 -9.01 8.55 16.09
CA SER A 125 -10.05 9.08 17.00
C SER A 125 -11.37 9.40 16.28
N LEU A 126 -11.30 9.68 14.97
CA LEU A 126 -12.47 9.92 14.10
C LEU A 126 -12.96 8.65 13.39
N GLY A 127 -12.41 7.48 13.73
CA GLY A 127 -12.69 6.23 13.02
C GLY A 127 -11.87 6.08 11.74
N PHE A 128 -12.25 5.07 10.95
CA PHE A 128 -11.55 4.67 9.71
C PHE A 128 -12.56 4.54 8.55
N ASP A 129 -13.50 5.47 8.48
CA ASP A 129 -14.48 5.54 7.40
C ASP A 129 -13.92 6.36 6.23
N ASP A 130 -14.14 5.88 5.01
CA ASP A 130 -13.75 6.56 3.77
C ASP A 130 -14.83 7.52 3.25
N ASP A 131 -15.76 7.93 4.12
CA ASP A 131 -16.75 8.94 3.82
C ASP A 131 -16.10 10.30 3.56
N LEU A 132 -16.52 10.94 2.48
CA LEU A 132 -16.00 12.25 2.06
C LEU A 132 -16.40 13.37 3.02
N GLU A 133 -17.47 13.22 3.81
CA GLU A 133 -17.89 14.23 4.80
C GLU A 133 -16.85 14.41 5.91
N CYS A 134 -16.11 13.36 6.25
CA CYS A 134 -15.10 13.40 7.30
C CYS A 134 -13.71 13.84 6.80
N ILE A 135 -13.49 13.92 5.50
CA ILE A 135 -12.13 14.06 4.92
C ILE A 135 -11.40 15.31 5.39
N GLU A 136 -12.10 16.44 5.59
CA GLU A 136 -11.48 17.69 6.05
C GLU A 136 -11.10 17.68 7.54
N SER A 137 -11.68 16.77 8.31
CA SER A 137 -11.42 16.62 9.75
C SER A 137 -10.24 15.74 10.08
N LEU A 138 -9.74 14.94 9.13
CA LEU A 138 -8.63 14.02 9.35
C LEU A 138 -7.32 14.74 9.69
N ARG A 139 -6.54 14.18 10.61
CA ARG A 139 -5.28 14.77 11.11
C ARG A 139 -4.16 13.72 11.12
N PRO A 140 -3.42 13.59 10.01
CA PRO A 140 -2.27 12.68 9.90
C PRO A 140 -1.20 12.96 10.97
N LEU A 141 -0.54 11.90 11.47
CA LEU A 141 0.48 12.00 12.51
C LEU A 141 1.90 12.22 11.99
N ASN A 142 2.10 12.11 10.69
CA ASN A 142 3.42 12.27 10.05
C ASN A 142 3.32 12.93 8.69
N MET A 143 4.46 13.41 8.18
CA MET A 143 4.51 14.15 6.93
C MET A 143 4.09 13.31 5.71
N TYR A 144 4.42 12.00 5.69
CA TYR A 144 3.94 11.10 4.66
C TYR A 144 2.40 11.06 4.60
N GLY A 145 1.74 10.78 5.74
CA GLY A 145 0.28 10.78 5.82
C GLY A 145 -0.32 12.13 5.43
N TYR A 146 0.34 13.23 5.81
CA TYR A 146 -0.09 14.59 5.45
C TYR A 146 -0.06 14.83 3.93
N THR A 147 0.98 14.38 3.21
CA THR A 147 1.02 14.53 1.74
C THR A 147 -0.08 13.75 1.04
N LYS A 148 -0.43 12.55 1.55
CA LYS A 148 -1.56 11.76 1.04
C LYS A 148 -2.90 12.46 1.32
N GLN A 149 -3.07 12.99 2.54
CA GLN A 149 -4.25 13.76 2.91
C GLN A 149 -4.42 15.03 2.06
N LEU A 150 -3.33 15.75 1.76
CA LEU A 150 -3.38 16.93 0.91
C LEU A 150 -3.88 16.60 -0.50
N PHE A 151 -3.46 15.47 -1.07
CA PHE A 151 -3.98 15.05 -2.36
C PHE A 151 -5.47 14.70 -2.29
N ASP A 152 -5.89 13.93 -1.28
CA ASP A 152 -7.29 13.56 -1.09
C ASP A 152 -8.16 14.81 -0.89
N LEU A 153 -7.71 15.81 -0.10
CA LEU A 153 -8.39 17.09 0.09
C LEU A 153 -8.50 17.90 -1.21
N TRP A 154 -7.41 17.98 -1.98
CA TRP A 154 -7.42 18.67 -3.28
C TRP A 154 -8.40 18.00 -4.25
N ALA A 155 -8.37 16.68 -4.33
CA ALA A 155 -9.25 15.90 -5.18
C ALA A 155 -10.72 16.09 -4.77
N HIS A 156 -11.01 16.08 -3.47
CA HIS A 156 -12.35 16.32 -2.93
C HIS A 156 -12.88 17.72 -3.30
N ARG A 157 -12.10 18.77 -3.02
CA ARG A 157 -12.47 20.16 -3.31
C ARG A 157 -12.66 20.42 -4.81
N ALA A 158 -11.90 19.75 -5.64
CA ALA A 158 -12.01 19.81 -7.10
C ALA A 158 -13.07 18.84 -7.67
N LYS A 159 -13.81 18.09 -6.82
CA LYS A 159 -14.82 17.08 -7.20
C LYS A 159 -14.28 15.99 -8.11
N LEU A 160 -12.99 15.66 -7.98
CA LEU A 160 -12.36 14.68 -8.85
C LEU A 160 -12.75 13.25 -8.51
N PHE A 161 -13.27 12.96 -7.32
CA PHE A 161 -13.73 11.61 -6.94
C PHE A 161 -14.95 11.12 -7.74
N ASP A 162 -15.55 11.98 -8.55
CA ASP A 162 -16.54 11.57 -9.55
C ASP A 162 -15.89 10.95 -10.81
N HIS A 163 -14.54 11.05 -10.94
CA HIS A 163 -13.79 10.66 -12.14
C HIS A 163 -12.57 9.80 -11.86
N ILE A 164 -11.96 9.93 -10.69
CA ILE A 164 -10.75 9.18 -10.30
C ILE A 164 -11.04 8.20 -9.17
N VAL A 165 -10.13 7.26 -9.00
CA VAL A 165 -10.08 6.38 -7.81
C VAL A 165 -8.90 6.76 -6.93
N SER A 166 -9.11 6.86 -5.61
CA SER A 166 -8.05 6.95 -4.61
C SER A 166 -8.22 5.85 -3.57
N LEU A 167 -7.16 5.07 -3.30
CA LEU A 167 -7.19 3.88 -2.47
C LEU A 167 -6.41 4.11 -1.17
N LYS A 168 -7.11 4.16 -0.03
CA LYS A 168 -6.50 4.23 1.30
C LYS A 168 -6.04 2.85 1.73
N PHE A 169 -4.80 2.49 1.42
CA PHE A 169 -4.22 1.21 1.82
C PHE A 169 -3.96 1.15 3.31
N PHE A 170 -4.41 0.05 3.93
CA PHE A 170 -4.10 -0.31 5.31
C PHE A 170 -2.75 -1.02 5.41
N ASN A 171 -2.56 -1.93 6.35
CA ASN A 171 -1.27 -2.57 6.58
C ASN A 171 -1.01 -3.69 5.55
N VAL A 172 -0.58 -3.30 4.35
CA VAL A 172 -0.27 -4.25 3.27
C VAL A 172 1.00 -5.02 3.58
N PHE A 173 0.97 -6.35 3.39
CA PHE A 173 2.12 -7.24 3.51
C PHE A 173 2.14 -8.29 2.39
N GLY A 174 3.31 -8.86 2.10
CA GLY A 174 3.42 -9.93 1.12
C GLY A 174 4.71 -9.87 0.28
N PRO A 175 4.84 -10.73 -0.74
CA PRO A 175 6.01 -10.78 -1.60
C PRO A 175 6.29 -9.45 -2.30
N ASN A 176 7.57 -9.25 -2.69
CA ASN A 176 8.11 -8.05 -3.32
C ASN A 176 8.36 -6.85 -2.38
N GLU A 177 8.21 -6.98 -1.05
CA GLU A 177 8.52 -5.90 -0.10
C GLU A 177 10.01 -5.82 0.34
N TYR A 178 10.86 -6.68 -0.15
CA TYR A 178 12.22 -6.97 0.37
C TYR A 178 13.20 -5.80 0.33
N HIS A 179 12.98 -4.83 -0.54
CA HIS A 179 13.80 -3.62 -0.68
C HIS A 179 13.47 -2.51 0.34
N LYS A 180 12.43 -2.68 1.16
CA LYS A 180 11.89 -1.61 2.01
C LYS A 180 12.64 -1.39 3.33
N GLY A 181 13.67 -2.18 3.64
CA GLY A 181 14.44 -2.04 4.88
C GLY A 181 13.53 -2.06 6.13
N ASP A 182 13.64 -1.02 6.96
CA ASP A 182 12.83 -0.90 8.18
C ASP A 182 11.32 -0.74 7.92
N MET A 183 10.92 -0.41 6.71
CA MET A 183 9.51 -0.31 6.32
C MET A 183 8.91 -1.63 5.82
N MET A 184 9.66 -2.74 5.84
CA MET A 184 9.10 -4.07 5.61
C MET A 184 8.04 -4.42 6.65
N SER A 185 7.07 -5.25 6.26
CA SER A 185 6.00 -5.70 7.15
C SER A 185 6.52 -6.48 8.37
N VAL A 186 5.70 -6.53 9.41
CA VAL A 186 6.01 -7.34 10.59
C VAL A 186 6.04 -8.83 10.25
N VAL A 187 5.28 -9.31 9.25
CA VAL A 187 5.33 -10.70 8.79
C VAL A 187 6.74 -11.05 8.29
N ARG A 188 7.32 -10.20 7.43
CA ARG A 188 8.69 -10.40 6.92
C ARG A 188 9.72 -10.35 8.05
N LYS A 189 9.64 -9.35 8.92
CA LYS A 189 10.55 -9.21 10.07
C LYS A 189 10.42 -10.36 11.05
N ALA A 190 9.20 -10.84 11.30
CA ALA A 190 8.94 -11.98 12.17
C ALA A 190 9.59 -13.25 11.61
N PHE A 191 9.43 -13.52 10.31
CA PHE A 191 10.07 -14.66 9.66
C PHE A 191 11.58 -14.65 9.86
N ASP A 192 12.26 -13.52 9.61
CA ASP A 192 13.71 -13.40 9.78
C ASP A 192 14.14 -13.59 11.24
N GLN A 193 13.44 -12.96 12.18
CA GLN A 193 13.74 -13.03 13.60
C GLN A 193 13.54 -14.45 14.15
N ILE A 194 12.44 -15.12 13.78
CA ILE A 194 12.15 -16.49 14.16
C ILE A 194 13.20 -17.46 13.59
N ASN A 195 13.66 -17.24 12.33
CA ASN A 195 14.70 -18.06 11.74
C ASN A 195 16.04 -17.92 12.46
N GLN A 196 16.41 -16.70 12.85
CA GLN A 196 17.69 -16.40 13.48
C GLN A 196 17.73 -16.79 14.95
N THR A 197 16.63 -16.61 15.68
CA THR A 197 16.63 -16.69 17.16
C THR A 197 15.65 -17.69 17.75
N GLY A 198 14.74 -18.23 16.94
CA GLY A 198 13.63 -19.07 17.42
C GLY A 198 12.55 -18.30 18.18
N LYS A 199 12.63 -16.98 18.25
CA LYS A 199 11.71 -16.11 19.01
C LYS A 199 11.23 -14.94 18.15
N LEU A 200 10.09 -14.36 18.53
CA LEU A 200 9.60 -13.09 18.00
C LEU A 200 9.43 -12.11 19.16
N LYS A 201 9.98 -10.89 19.01
CA LYS A 201 9.79 -9.80 19.95
C LYS A 201 8.60 -8.94 19.55
N LEU A 202 7.66 -8.75 20.48
CA LEU A 202 6.52 -7.85 20.35
C LEU A 202 6.56 -6.78 21.46
N PHE A 203 5.97 -5.63 21.19
CA PHE A 203 5.89 -4.58 22.21
C PHE A 203 4.86 -4.90 23.28
N LYS A 204 5.20 -4.62 24.54
CA LYS A 204 4.25 -4.53 25.65
C LYS A 204 3.21 -3.45 25.37
N SER A 205 2.05 -3.58 25.97
CA SER A 205 1.03 -2.55 25.97
C SER A 205 1.29 -1.52 27.08
N TYR A 206 1.02 -0.25 26.76
CA TYR A 206 1.00 0.86 27.72
C TYR A 206 -0.43 1.43 27.91
N ARG A 207 -1.44 0.69 27.42
CA ARG A 207 -2.86 0.98 27.61
C ARG A 207 -3.53 -0.23 28.27
N LYS A 208 -4.38 0.04 29.27
CA LYS A 208 -5.05 -1.02 30.07
C LYS A 208 -6.04 -1.86 29.25
N GLU A 209 -6.54 -1.32 28.16
CA GLU A 209 -7.51 -1.95 27.27
C GLU A 209 -6.89 -3.02 26.37
N TYR A 210 -5.55 -3.10 26.32
CA TYR A 210 -4.83 -4.04 25.48
C TYR A 210 -3.83 -4.84 26.29
N GLU A 211 -3.79 -6.14 26.10
CA GLU A 211 -2.71 -7.00 26.59
C GLU A 211 -1.40 -6.75 25.82
N ASP A 212 -0.29 -7.25 26.32
CA ASP A 212 1.00 -7.21 25.62
C ASP A 212 0.89 -7.91 24.24
N GLY A 213 1.30 -7.23 23.18
CA GLY A 213 1.09 -7.69 21.81
C GLY A 213 -0.36 -7.68 21.32
N GLY A 214 -1.30 -7.13 22.12
CA GLY A 214 -2.73 -7.06 21.83
C GLY A 214 -3.15 -5.87 20.98
N GLN A 215 -2.24 -4.95 20.65
CA GLN A 215 -2.51 -3.85 19.74
C GLN A 215 -2.89 -4.41 18.36
N GLN A 216 -3.87 -3.79 17.68
CA GLN A 216 -4.53 -4.37 16.51
C GLN A 216 -4.29 -3.55 15.23
N ARG A 217 -4.21 -4.26 14.11
CA ARG A 217 -4.10 -3.68 12.77
C ARG A 217 -5.00 -4.43 11.78
N ASP A 218 -5.46 -3.70 10.79
CA ASP A 218 -6.04 -4.31 9.61
C ASP A 218 -4.89 -4.71 8.67
N PHE A 219 -4.56 -6.00 8.67
CA PHE A 219 -3.53 -6.58 7.82
C PHE A 219 -4.16 -7.03 6.52
N VAL A 220 -3.72 -6.49 5.40
CA VAL A 220 -4.22 -6.86 4.07
C VAL A 220 -3.12 -7.48 3.22
N TYR A 221 -3.44 -8.58 2.56
CA TYR A 221 -2.48 -9.28 1.71
C TYR A 221 -2.31 -8.58 0.37
N VAL A 222 -1.07 -8.46 -0.11
CA VAL A 222 -0.79 -7.75 -1.36
C VAL A 222 -1.52 -8.35 -2.56
N LYS A 223 -1.74 -9.66 -2.60
CA LYS A 223 -2.50 -10.31 -3.68
C LYS A 223 -3.97 -9.87 -3.70
N ASP A 224 -4.58 -9.62 -2.55
CA ASP A 224 -5.94 -9.06 -2.48
C ASP A 224 -5.97 -7.59 -2.91
N VAL A 225 -4.95 -6.82 -2.51
CA VAL A 225 -4.80 -5.43 -2.95
C VAL A 225 -4.76 -5.32 -4.47
N VAL A 226 -3.95 -6.16 -5.12
CA VAL A 226 -3.83 -6.12 -6.59
C VAL A 226 -5.07 -6.68 -7.30
N ASP A 227 -5.84 -7.55 -6.64
CA ASP A 227 -7.14 -7.97 -7.15
C ASP A 227 -8.15 -6.81 -7.15
N VAL A 228 -8.16 -5.96 -6.11
CA VAL A 228 -8.98 -4.72 -6.11
C VAL A 228 -8.57 -3.79 -7.23
N VAL A 229 -7.26 -3.58 -7.43
CA VAL A 229 -6.76 -2.70 -8.50
C VAL A 229 -7.10 -3.25 -9.88
N ALA A 230 -6.92 -4.55 -10.11
CA ALA A 230 -7.28 -5.20 -11.37
C ALA A 230 -8.79 -5.08 -11.66
N TRP A 231 -9.62 -5.32 -10.65
CA TRP A 231 -11.06 -5.13 -10.77
C TRP A 231 -11.43 -3.68 -11.14
N LEU A 232 -10.76 -2.68 -10.56
CA LEU A 232 -10.99 -1.27 -10.91
C LEU A 232 -10.53 -0.92 -12.33
N VAL A 233 -9.53 -1.60 -12.87
CA VAL A 233 -9.11 -1.47 -14.28
C VAL A 233 -10.18 -2.05 -15.21
N GLU A 234 -10.79 -3.18 -14.83
CA GLU A 234 -11.88 -3.83 -15.58
C GLU A 234 -13.23 -3.09 -15.46
N HIS A 235 -13.37 -2.20 -14.46
CA HIS A 235 -14.59 -1.42 -14.21
C HIS A 235 -14.29 0.09 -14.28
N PRO A 236 -14.10 0.65 -15.51
CA PRO A 236 -13.67 2.03 -15.68
C PRO A 236 -14.69 3.06 -15.14
N ASP A 237 -15.95 2.72 -15.07
CA ASP A 237 -17.02 3.60 -14.55
C ASP A 237 -16.99 3.77 -13.02
N VAL A 238 -16.27 2.90 -12.29
CA VAL A 238 -16.15 3.01 -10.83
C VAL A 238 -15.17 4.11 -10.49
N SER A 239 -15.59 5.07 -9.68
CA SER A 239 -14.77 6.19 -9.20
C SER A 239 -15.05 6.45 -7.71
N GLY A 240 -14.15 7.12 -7.02
CA GLY A 240 -14.32 7.47 -5.61
C GLY A 240 -13.07 7.31 -4.76
N LEU A 241 -13.25 7.58 -3.47
CA LEU A 241 -12.28 7.29 -2.41
C LEU A 241 -12.68 6.01 -1.70
N PHE A 242 -11.78 5.02 -1.63
CA PHE A 242 -12.06 3.72 -1.05
C PHE A 242 -10.97 3.26 -0.09
N ASN A 243 -11.37 2.70 1.04
CA ASN A 243 -10.49 1.92 1.89
C ASN A 243 -10.13 0.58 1.23
N VAL A 244 -8.88 0.17 1.42
CA VAL A 244 -8.39 -1.16 1.03
C VAL A 244 -7.66 -1.79 2.22
N GLY A 245 -8.43 -2.51 3.00
CA GLY A 245 -8.05 -3.39 4.10
C GLY A 245 -8.80 -4.71 3.96
N CYS A 246 -8.67 -5.62 4.92
CA CYS A 246 -9.52 -6.80 4.97
C CYS A 246 -10.84 -6.54 5.73
N GLY A 247 -10.97 -5.40 6.41
CA GLY A 247 -12.11 -5.04 7.24
C GLY A 247 -12.13 -5.73 8.60
N GLN A 248 -11.01 -6.32 9.01
CA GLN A 248 -10.87 -7.03 10.27
C GLN A 248 -9.57 -6.63 10.99
N ALA A 249 -9.70 -6.04 12.17
CA ALA A 249 -8.56 -5.75 13.02
C ALA A 249 -8.05 -7.05 13.68
N ARG A 250 -6.74 -7.29 13.60
CA ARG A 250 -6.06 -8.46 14.16
C ARG A 250 -4.87 -8.03 15.00
N SER A 251 -4.65 -8.71 16.12
CA SER A 251 -3.56 -8.38 17.04
C SER A 251 -2.19 -8.83 16.52
N TRP A 252 -1.13 -8.23 17.08
CA TRP A 252 0.23 -8.70 16.83
C TRP A 252 0.44 -10.12 17.32
N ASN A 253 -0.26 -10.52 18.41
CA ASN A 253 -0.24 -11.90 18.91
C ASN A 253 -0.82 -12.89 17.90
N GLU A 254 -1.93 -12.53 17.22
CA GLU A 254 -2.53 -13.36 16.19
C GLU A 254 -1.61 -13.47 14.96
N LEU A 255 -1.02 -12.34 14.53
CA LEU A 255 -0.02 -12.34 13.45
C LEU A 255 1.18 -13.22 13.80
N ALA A 256 1.72 -13.12 15.02
CA ALA A 256 2.80 -13.97 15.49
C ALA A 256 2.44 -15.46 15.38
N LYS A 257 1.27 -15.84 15.92
CA LYS A 257 0.78 -17.22 15.84
C LYS A 257 0.66 -17.69 14.39
N ALA A 258 0.15 -16.87 13.49
CA ALA A 258 0.03 -17.19 12.05
C ALA A 258 1.41 -17.45 11.42
N VAL A 259 2.41 -16.60 11.68
CA VAL A 259 3.77 -16.78 11.14
C VAL A 259 4.45 -18.02 11.71
N PHE A 260 4.41 -18.23 13.04
CA PHE A 260 4.98 -19.45 13.65
C PHE A 260 4.34 -20.72 13.08
N ARG A 261 3.02 -20.74 12.92
CA ARG A 261 2.28 -21.85 12.31
C ARG A 261 2.72 -22.10 10.86
N ALA A 262 2.84 -21.03 10.06
CA ALA A 262 3.30 -21.11 8.68
C ALA A 262 4.71 -21.67 8.56
N MET A 263 5.58 -21.37 9.54
CA MET A 263 6.96 -21.91 9.66
C MET A 263 7.03 -23.29 10.28
N ASN A 264 5.91 -23.90 10.69
CA ASN A 264 5.85 -25.16 11.43
C ASN A 264 6.74 -25.15 12.70
N LYS A 265 6.72 -24.04 13.44
CA LYS A 265 7.48 -23.84 14.69
C LYS A 265 6.56 -23.57 15.87
N PRO A 266 6.92 -23.99 17.10
CA PRO A 266 6.15 -23.66 18.30
C PRO A 266 6.17 -22.13 18.54
N VAL A 267 5.04 -21.59 18.99
CA VAL A 267 4.92 -20.15 19.29
C VAL A 267 5.84 -19.77 20.47
N ASN A 268 6.73 -18.81 20.24
CA ASN A 268 7.68 -18.31 21.23
C ASN A 268 7.81 -16.79 21.09
N VAL A 269 7.00 -16.06 21.86
CA VAL A 269 6.93 -14.57 21.86
C VAL A 269 7.59 -14.04 23.11
N GLU A 270 8.48 -13.07 22.95
CA GLU A 270 9.10 -12.28 23.99
C GLU A 270 8.53 -10.85 23.96
N TYR A 271 7.93 -10.40 25.06
CA TYR A 271 7.40 -9.03 25.13
C TYR A 271 8.47 -8.07 25.64
N VAL A 272 8.74 -7.03 24.84
CA VAL A 272 9.75 -6.00 25.12
C VAL A 272 9.13 -4.63 25.31
N ASP A 273 9.82 -3.75 26.03
CA ASP A 273 9.34 -2.39 26.23
C ASP A 273 9.32 -1.60 24.91
N MET A 274 8.25 -0.85 24.71
CA MET A 274 8.14 0.07 23.58
C MET A 274 9.04 1.29 23.85
N PRO A 275 9.87 1.73 22.88
CA PRO A 275 10.64 2.97 23.00
C PRO A 275 9.75 4.15 23.39
N GLU A 276 10.20 4.98 24.33
CA GLU A 276 9.42 6.11 24.85
C GLU A 276 8.96 7.08 23.75
N THR A 277 9.81 7.32 22.77
CA THR A 277 9.53 8.19 21.60
C THR A 277 8.37 7.71 20.73
N LEU A 278 7.99 6.42 20.86
CA LEU A 278 6.89 5.83 20.09
C LEU A 278 5.58 5.79 20.88
N ARG A 279 5.63 5.74 22.24
CA ARG A 279 4.47 5.47 23.09
C ARG A 279 3.29 6.42 22.86
N GLU A 280 3.56 7.72 22.75
CA GLU A 280 2.54 8.75 22.55
C GLU A 280 1.97 8.78 21.12
N LYS A 281 2.76 8.33 20.12
CA LYS A 281 2.41 8.35 18.71
C LYS A 281 1.95 6.98 18.21
N TYR A 282 1.95 5.96 19.09
CA TYR A 282 1.65 4.61 18.69
C TYR A 282 0.14 4.41 18.52
N GLN A 283 -0.26 4.09 17.30
CA GLN A 283 -1.64 3.78 17.00
C GLN A 283 -1.98 2.37 17.51
N TYR A 284 -2.98 2.25 18.37
CA TYR A 284 -3.35 0.97 19.01
C TYR A 284 -4.33 0.14 18.20
N PHE A 285 -5.09 0.77 17.32
CA PHE A 285 -6.14 0.12 16.56
C PHE A 285 -6.24 0.70 15.15
N THR A 286 -6.40 -0.16 14.14
CA THR A 286 -6.85 0.21 12.80
C THR A 286 -7.78 -0.86 12.24
N GLN A 287 -8.88 -0.46 11.62
CA GLN A 287 -9.79 -1.35 10.91
C GLN A 287 -10.48 -0.58 9.78
N ALA A 288 -10.31 -1.05 8.56
CA ALA A 288 -10.94 -0.46 7.39
C ALA A 288 -12.47 -0.64 7.42
N GLN A 289 -13.22 0.42 7.21
CA GLN A 289 -14.62 0.33 6.84
C GLN A 289 -14.70 0.06 5.34
N MET A 290 -15.15 -1.14 4.97
CA MET A 290 -15.08 -1.63 3.58
C MET A 290 -16.41 -1.47 2.83
N ARG A 291 -17.36 -0.69 3.39
CA ARG A 291 -18.71 -0.55 2.86
C ARG A 291 -18.71 0.05 1.46
N ARG A 292 -18.02 1.19 1.25
CA ARG A 292 -18.03 1.91 -0.03
C ARG A 292 -17.48 1.07 -1.18
N LEU A 293 -16.39 0.33 -0.97
CA LEU A 293 -15.83 -0.57 -1.99
C LEU A 293 -16.80 -1.72 -2.34
N LYS A 294 -17.49 -2.27 -1.32
CA LYS A 294 -18.52 -3.30 -1.53
C LYS A 294 -19.74 -2.75 -2.27
N ASP A 295 -20.21 -1.57 -1.88
CA ASP A 295 -21.35 -0.89 -2.51
C ASP A 295 -21.04 -0.51 -3.97
N ALA A 296 -19.77 -0.25 -4.28
CA ALA A 296 -19.29 -0.04 -5.65
C ALA A 296 -19.27 -1.33 -6.49
N GLY A 297 -19.48 -2.50 -5.89
CA GLY A 297 -19.60 -3.78 -6.58
C GLY A 297 -18.46 -4.78 -6.37
N TYR A 298 -17.40 -4.43 -5.60
CA TYR A 298 -16.33 -5.37 -5.31
C TYR A 298 -16.81 -6.44 -4.31
N ALA A 299 -16.99 -7.67 -4.79
CA ALA A 299 -17.57 -8.77 -3.99
C ALA A 299 -16.56 -9.88 -3.60
N LYS A 300 -15.31 -9.83 -4.10
CA LYS A 300 -14.30 -10.84 -3.79
C LYS A 300 -13.93 -10.79 -2.31
N PRO A 301 -13.95 -11.93 -1.58
CA PRO A 301 -13.51 -11.96 -0.19
C PRO A 301 -12.00 -11.74 -0.08
N PHE A 302 -11.57 -11.08 1.00
CA PHE A 302 -10.17 -10.93 1.35
C PHE A 302 -9.63 -12.20 2.02
N THR A 303 -8.37 -12.51 1.76
CA THR A 303 -7.66 -13.66 2.31
C THR A 303 -7.50 -13.52 3.83
N SER A 304 -7.72 -14.59 4.59
CA SER A 304 -7.51 -14.58 6.04
C SER A 304 -6.05 -14.30 6.39
N LEU A 305 -5.78 -13.73 7.58
CA LEU A 305 -4.41 -13.48 8.04
C LEU A 305 -3.59 -14.77 8.05
N GLU A 306 -4.21 -15.88 8.47
CA GLU A 306 -3.59 -17.20 8.56
C GLU A 306 -3.19 -17.73 7.18
N ASP A 307 -4.09 -17.67 6.21
CA ASP A 307 -3.84 -18.16 4.84
C ASP A 307 -2.84 -17.25 4.11
N ALA A 308 -2.96 -15.94 4.28
CA ALA A 308 -2.03 -14.96 3.70
C ALA A 308 -0.62 -15.12 4.26
N ALA A 309 -0.47 -15.32 5.59
CA ALA A 309 0.82 -15.60 6.21
C ALA A 309 1.39 -16.95 5.76
N ALA A 310 0.55 -17.98 5.62
CA ALA A 310 0.97 -19.28 5.11
C ALA A 310 1.47 -19.18 3.66
N ASP A 311 0.73 -18.53 2.78
CA ASP A 311 1.13 -18.33 1.38
C ASP A 311 2.45 -17.54 1.29
N TYR A 312 2.55 -16.41 2.01
CA TYR A 312 3.76 -15.59 1.98
C TYR A 312 4.97 -16.32 2.53
N VAL A 313 4.86 -16.98 3.68
CA VAL A 313 5.97 -17.71 4.31
C VAL A 313 6.39 -18.92 3.46
N GLN A 314 5.42 -19.80 3.13
CA GLN A 314 5.73 -21.10 2.52
C GLN A 314 6.03 -21.01 1.04
N ARG A 315 5.32 -20.17 0.28
CA ARG A 315 5.47 -20.07 -1.17
C ARG A 315 6.46 -18.99 -1.64
N HIS A 316 6.89 -18.10 -0.73
CA HIS A 316 7.85 -17.05 -1.05
C HIS A 316 9.05 -17.06 -0.10
N LEU A 317 8.87 -16.75 1.20
CA LEU A 317 10.00 -16.53 2.11
C LEU A 317 10.88 -17.76 2.34
N MET A 318 10.31 -18.98 2.27
CA MET A 318 11.05 -20.24 2.38
C MET A 318 11.58 -20.75 1.04
N GLN A 319 11.30 -20.08 -0.07
CA GLN A 319 11.76 -20.48 -1.38
C GLN A 319 13.08 -19.79 -1.76
N ALA A 320 13.86 -20.42 -2.65
CA ALA A 320 15.06 -19.81 -3.20
C ALA A 320 14.74 -18.54 -4.01
N ASP A 321 13.62 -18.53 -4.72
CA ASP A 321 13.08 -17.39 -5.41
C ASP A 321 11.83 -16.87 -4.67
N GLN A 322 11.96 -15.70 -4.07
CA GLN A 322 10.94 -15.12 -3.19
C GLN A 322 9.97 -14.18 -3.92
N TYR A 323 10.31 -13.80 -5.17
CA TYR A 323 9.56 -12.78 -5.95
C TYR A 323 8.32 -13.37 -6.65
N LEU A 324 7.32 -12.50 -6.90
CA LEU A 324 6.13 -12.80 -7.71
C LEU A 324 6.48 -13.09 -9.18
#